data_9006fb871852a0ac8715a7cd4205986c
#
_entry.id   9006fb871852a0ac8715a7cd4205986c
#
_cell.length_a   1.000
_cell.length_b   1.000
_cell.length_c   1.000
_cell.angle_alpha   90.00
_cell.angle_beta   90.00
_cell.angle_gamma   90.00
#
_symmetry.space_group_name_H-M   'P 1'
#
loop_
_entity.id
_entity.type
_entity.pdbx_description
1 polymer ?
#
loop_
_entity_poly.entity_id
_entity_poly.type
_entity_poly.pdbx_seq_one_letter_code
_entity_poly.pdbx_strand_id
1 'polypeptide(L)'
;MAAASRNMNRTMRLLLTLAFPAVLVAQDPLDIIRRATETDRRNLEISRSYTYLERQEQRDLDSDGKVEKTESTTTDVTILEGSPFRRTVARNDKPLSAKEKRKEEERLQKSIEDRRKETPEERANRISEWERKQQKQRDALKDLPDAFTFKLAGEEAVNGGDTYVIEGIPKPGYRPTNSTTSIFPKIKVKMWIDKKDYRWVRIDLESLDTITFGGFLIRVAKGTHARIETVRINNEVWLPKRAEVHGTVRIALLKVVRAEFIFTYYDYKKFQADSRVITQ
;
A
#
# COMPACT_ATOMS: atom_id res chain seq x y z
N MET A 1 -28.82 85.04 36.99
CA MET A 1 -28.30 83.89 37.79
C MET A 1 -28.00 82.76 36.82
N ALA A 2 -26.76 82.37 36.79
CA ALA A 2 -26.11 81.52 35.84
C ALA A 2 -26.47 80.02 36.06
N ALA A 3 -26.63 79.26 34.97
CA ALA A 3 -26.54 77.81 34.99
C ALA A 3 -25.69 77.33 33.80
N ALA A 4 -24.57 76.75 34.14
CA ALA A 4 -23.54 76.27 33.24
C ALA A 4 -23.97 74.97 32.51
N SER A 5 -23.81 74.98 31.19
CA SER A 5 -23.94 73.78 30.32
C SER A 5 -22.59 73.05 30.27
N ARG A 6 -22.53 71.79 30.72
CA ARG A 6 -21.37 70.90 30.53
C ARG A 6 -21.55 70.09 29.23
N ASN A 7 -20.73 70.44 28.28
CA ASN A 7 -20.49 69.62 27.10
C ASN A 7 -19.76 68.33 27.46
N MET A 8 -20.32 67.18 27.14
CA MET A 8 -19.70 65.88 27.30
C MET A 8 -19.39 65.31 25.90
N ASN A 9 -18.14 65.52 25.42
CA ASN A 9 -17.63 64.96 24.19
C ASN A 9 -17.46 63.42 24.34
N ARG A 10 -18.36 62.67 23.71
CA ARG A 10 -18.19 61.23 23.50
C ARG A 10 -17.31 61.02 22.26
N THR A 11 -16.01 60.80 22.45
CA THR A 11 -15.12 60.26 21.41
C THR A 11 -15.42 58.79 21.18
N MET A 12 -16.14 58.54 20.11
CA MET A 12 -16.40 57.19 19.58
C MET A 12 -15.13 56.66 18.92
N ARG A 13 -14.35 55.78 19.62
CA ARG A 13 -13.21 55.09 19.05
C ARG A 13 -13.72 53.99 18.09
N LEU A 14 -13.59 54.23 16.79
CA LEU A 14 -13.81 53.26 15.73
C LEU A 14 -12.64 52.26 15.79
N LEU A 15 -12.86 51.05 16.35
CA LEU A 15 -11.93 49.92 16.24
C LEU A 15 -12.03 49.37 14.83
N LEU A 16 -11.09 49.75 13.97
CA LEU A 16 -10.91 49.18 12.66
C LEU A 16 -10.22 47.82 12.84
N THR A 17 -11.00 46.72 12.88
CA THR A 17 -10.47 45.36 12.82
C THR A 17 -9.95 45.08 11.43
N LEU A 18 -8.62 45.17 11.23
CA LEU A 18 -7.94 44.66 10.05
C LEU A 18 -8.12 43.13 10.03
N ALA A 19 -9.06 42.62 9.27
CA ALA A 19 -9.13 41.22 8.92
C ALA A 19 -7.98 40.96 7.92
N PHE A 20 -6.85 40.43 8.41
CA PHE A 20 -5.82 39.86 7.55
C PHE A 20 -6.45 38.65 6.85
N PRO A 21 -6.53 38.62 5.50
CA PRO A 21 -6.86 37.39 4.81
C PRO A 21 -5.73 36.39 5.10
N ALA A 22 -6.04 35.32 5.84
CA ALA A 22 -5.15 34.18 5.94
C ALA A 22 -5.00 33.64 4.52
N VAL A 23 -3.90 33.94 3.86
CA VAL A 23 -3.51 33.28 2.61
C VAL A 23 -3.27 31.83 3.01
N LEU A 24 -4.28 30.98 2.81
CA LEU A 24 -4.09 29.55 2.80
C LEU A 24 -3.11 29.26 1.66
N VAL A 25 -1.83 29.10 2.01
CA VAL A 25 -0.85 28.53 1.07
C VAL A 25 -1.33 27.13 0.77
N ALA A 26 -2.01 26.96 -0.34
CA ALA A 26 -2.41 25.63 -0.80
C ALA A 26 -1.13 24.80 -0.96
N GLN A 27 -1.02 23.72 -0.19
CA GLN A 27 0.16 22.86 -0.29
C GLN A 27 0.22 22.26 -1.70
N ASP A 28 1.40 22.32 -2.30
CA ASP A 28 1.63 21.72 -3.61
C ASP A 28 1.47 20.19 -3.52
N PRO A 29 0.52 19.59 -4.25
CA PRO A 29 0.32 18.15 -4.23
C PRO A 29 1.56 17.38 -4.65
N LEU A 30 2.40 17.97 -5.52
CA LEU A 30 3.65 17.36 -5.95
C LEU A 30 4.68 17.29 -4.82
N ASP A 31 4.75 18.30 -3.96
CA ASP A 31 5.61 18.28 -2.78
C ASP A 31 5.17 17.20 -1.78
N ILE A 32 3.86 17.07 -1.56
CA ILE A 32 3.32 16.00 -0.71
C ILE A 32 3.70 14.62 -1.25
N ILE A 33 3.57 14.38 -2.56
CA ILE A 33 3.96 13.13 -3.21
C ILE A 33 5.45 12.85 -3.06
N ARG A 34 6.31 13.85 -3.26
CA ARG A 34 7.76 13.70 -3.09
C ARG A 34 8.12 13.30 -1.67
N ARG A 35 7.57 13.97 -0.66
CA ARG A 35 7.78 13.63 0.75
C ARG A 35 7.29 12.21 1.06
N ALA A 36 6.12 11.82 0.55
CA ALA A 36 5.60 10.47 0.75
C ALA A 36 6.52 9.40 0.15
N THR A 37 7.10 9.67 -1.01
CA THR A 37 8.07 8.78 -1.66
C THR A 37 9.39 8.68 -0.88
N GLU A 38 9.89 9.80 -0.34
CA GLU A 38 11.12 9.82 0.46
C GLU A 38 10.98 9.05 1.77
N THR A 39 9.86 9.23 2.48
CA THR A 39 9.61 8.53 3.75
C THR A 39 9.45 7.02 3.57
N ASP A 40 9.10 6.55 2.36
CA ASP A 40 8.89 5.12 2.09
C ASP A 40 10.15 4.26 2.30
N ARG A 41 11.33 4.77 1.97
CA ARG A 41 12.59 4.05 2.15
C ARG A 41 12.83 3.66 3.62
N ARG A 42 12.66 4.62 4.55
CA ARG A 42 12.86 4.38 5.98
C ARG A 42 11.87 3.36 6.53
N ASN A 43 10.63 3.44 6.09
CA ASN A 43 9.60 2.49 6.50
C ASN A 43 9.92 1.05 6.07
N LEU A 44 10.49 0.88 4.88
CA LEU A 44 10.83 -0.45 4.41
C LEU A 44 11.92 -1.11 5.24
N GLU A 45 12.94 -0.37 5.66
CA GLU A 45 14.00 -0.90 6.52
C GLU A 45 13.40 -1.49 7.81
N ILE A 46 12.46 -0.78 8.42
CA ILE A 46 11.75 -1.25 9.62
C ILE A 46 10.83 -2.42 9.28
N SER A 47 10.11 -2.36 8.17
CA SER A 47 9.15 -3.40 7.76
C SER A 47 9.78 -4.78 7.55
N ARG A 48 11.07 -4.85 7.21
CA ARG A 48 11.83 -6.08 7.05
C ARG A 48 11.94 -6.91 8.34
N SER A 49 11.79 -6.27 9.50
CA SER A 49 11.81 -6.95 10.80
C SER A 49 10.46 -7.47 11.24
N TYR A 50 9.44 -7.43 10.41
CA TYR A 50 8.11 -7.90 10.75
C TYR A 50 7.75 -9.19 10.03
N THR A 51 7.16 -10.11 10.80
CA THR A 51 6.47 -11.30 10.32
C THR A 51 4.96 -11.07 10.41
N TYR A 52 4.17 -11.82 9.66
CA TYR A 52 2.72 -11.61 9.59
C TYR A 52 1.98 -12.80 8.99
N LEU A 53 0.68 -12.84 9.17
CA LEU A 53 -0.22 -13.70 8.43
C LEU A 53 -0.81 -12.93 7.25
N GLU A 54 -0.79 -13.55 6.06
CA GLU A 54 -1.44 -13.07 4.85
C GLU A 54 -2.55 -14.03 4.46
N ARG A 55 -3.79 -13.53 4.44
CA ARG A 55 -4.93 -14.26 3.90
C ARG A 55 -5.24 -13.73 2.51
N GLN A 56 -5.08 -14.57 1.51
CA GLN A 56 -5.51 -14.32 0.15
C GLN A 56 -6.86 -14.99 -0.07
N GLU A 57 -7.84 -14.24 -0.56
CA GLU A 57 -9.15 -14.72 -0.97
C GLU A 57 -9.39 -14.38 -2.43
N GLN A 58 -9.87 -15.35 -3.17
CA GLN A 58 -10.37 -15.18 -4.54
C GLN A 58 -11.85 -15.49 -4.54
N ARG A 59 -12.64 -14.58 -5.10
CA ARG A 59 -14.06 -14.75 -5.38
C ARG A 59 -14.28 -14.71 -6.87
N ASP A 60 -14.74 -15.82 -7.45
CA ASP A 60 -15.16 -15.86 -8.83
C ASP A 60 -16.60 -15.35 -8.93
N LEU A 61 -16.88 -14.49 -9.91
CA LEU A 61 -18.17 -13.83 -10.07
C LEU A 61 -18.85 -14.29 -11.36
N ASP A 62 -20.16 -14.46 -11.31
CA ASP A 62 -21.01 -14.72 -12.47
C ASP A 62 -21.18 -13.47 -13.37
N SER A 63 -22.04 -13.60 -14.39
CA SER A 63 -22.37 -12.49 -15.30
C SER A 63 -23.02 -11.30 -14.61
N ASP A 64 -23.76 -11.56 -13.54
CA ASP A 64 -24.52 -10.56 -12.77
C ASP A 64 -23.71 -9.97 -11.62
N GLY A 65 -22.43 -10.41 -11.46
CA GLY A 65 -21.53 -9.94 -10.40
C GLY A 65 -21.76 -10.62 -9.04
N LYS A 66 -22.53 -11.72 -9.00
CA LYS A 66 -22.72 -12.50 -7.78
C LYS A 66 -21.57 -13.49 -7.61
N VAL A 67 -21.20 -13.75 -6.36
CA VAL A 67 -20.14 -14.70 -6.02
C VAL A 67 -20.61 -16.13 -6.29
N GLU A 68 -19.96 -16.82 -7.22
CA GLU A 68 -20.19 -18.23 -7.50
C GLU A 68 -19.28 -19.13 -6.65
N LYS A 69 -18.04 -18.71 -6.47
CA LYS A 69 -17.03 -19.50 -5.78
C LYS A 69 -16.13 -18.61 -4.95
N THR A 70 -15.78 -19.07 -3.77
CA THR A 70 -14.78 -18.44 -2.91
C THR A 70 -13.72 -19.45 -2.53
N GLU A 71 -12.47 -19.11 -2.72
CA GLU A 71 -11.31 -19.87 -2.25
C GLU A 71 -10.40 -18.96 -1.43
N SER A 72 -9.85 -19.47 -0.34
CA SER A 72 -8.89 -18.72 0.46
C SER A 72 -7.70 -19.56 0.88
N THR A 73 -6.56 -18.88 1.03
CA THR A 73 -5.32 -19.46 1.55
C THR A 73 -4.74 -18.49 2.57
N THR A 74 -4.43 -18.98 3.75
CA THR A 74 -3.68 -18.22 4.76
C THR A 74 -2.25 -18.70 4.80
N THR A 75 -1.33 -17.77 4.70
CA THR A 75 0.12 -17.97 4.66
C THR A 75 0.77 -17.27 5.84
N ASP A 76 1.59 -17.98 6.58
CA ASP A 76 2.49 -17.45 7.59
C ASP A 76 3.78 -17.00 6.89
N VAL A 77 4.10 -15.72 7.00
CA VAL A 77 5.29 -15.11 6.40
C VAL A 77 6.29 -14.78 7.50
N THR A 78 7.33 -15.58 7.59
CA THR A 78 8.39 -15.46 8.60
C THR A 78 9.72 -15.07 7.95
N ILE A 79 10.66 -14.60 8.76
CA ILE A 79 12.04 -14.38 8.31
C ILE A 79 12.88 -15.61 8.67
N LEU A 80 13.43 -16.26 7.68
CA LEU A 80 14.30 -17.40 7.84
C LEU A 80 15.68 -17.06 7.25
N GLU A 81 16.73 -17.11 8.05
CA GLU A 81 18.11 -16.82 7.64
C GLU A 81 18.22 -15.57 6.72
N GLY A 82 17.59 -14.46 7.15
CA GLY A 82 17.69 -13.15 6.52
C GLY A 82 16.76 -12.85 5.33
N SER A 83 15.89 -13.78 4.92
CA SER A 83 14.87 -13.50 3.90
C SER A 83 13.54 -14.19 4.20
N PRO A 84 12.41 -13.70 3.65
CA PRO A 84 11.11 -14.29 3.92
C PRO A 84 11.01 -15.76 3.52
N PHE A 85 10.34 -16.52 4.36
CA PHE A 85 9.82 -17.85 4.09
C PHE A 85 8.31 -17.84 4.24
N ARG A 86 7.61 -18.48 3.33
CA ARG A 86 6.15 -18.49 3.27
C ARG A 86 5.63 -19.90 3.49
N ARG A 87 4.79 -20.10 4.52
CA ARG A 87 4.20 -21.39 4.87
C ARG A 87 2.68 -21.28 4.84
N THR A 88 2.01 -22.18 4.12
CA THR A 88 0.55 -22.27 4.18
C THR A 88 0.14 -22.82 5.54
N VAL A 89 -0.83 -22.17 6.19
CA VAL A 89 -1.35 -22.58 7.50
C VAL A 89 -2.83 -22.92 7.50
N ALA A 90 -3.60 -22.38 6.53
CA ALA A 90 -5.01 -22.67 6.36
C ALA A 90 -5.44 -22.59 4.89
N ARG A 91 -6.50 -23.31 4.54
CA ARG A 91 -7.21 -23.24 3.24
C ARG A 91 -8.70 -23.13 3.49
N ASN A 92 -9.38 -22.23 2.78
CA ASN A 92 -10.81 -21.98 2.93
C ASN A 92 -11.21 -21.79 4.39
N ASP A 93 -10.39 -20.99 5.11
CA ASP A 93 -10.52 -20.65 6.52
C ASP A 93 -10.53 -21.84 7.48
N LYS A 94 -10.06 -22.99 7.01
CA LYS A 94 -9.92 -24.22 7.83
C LYS A 94 -8.43 -24.55 7.99
N PRO A 95 -8.01 -25.00 9.17
CA PRO A 95 -6.65 -25.51 9.37
C PRO A 95 -6.33 -26.60 8.34
N LEU A 96 -5.06 -26.69 7.96
CA LEU A 96 -4.59 -27.75 7.07
C LEU A 96 -4.89 -29.14 7.64
N SER A 97 -5.19 -30.11 6.76
CA SER A 97 -5.24 -31.51 7.13
C SER A 97 -3.89 -31.99 7.72
N ALA A 98 -3.91 -33.05 8.51
CA ALA A 98 -2.69 -33.61 9.11
C ALA A 98 -1.60 -33.91 8.04
N LYS A 99 -2.01 -34.41 6.87
CA LYS A 99 -1.09 -34.68 5.76
C LYS A 99 -0.48 -33.41 5.18
N GLU A 100 -1.27 -32.36 4.97
CA GLU A 100 -0.79 -31.07 4.44
C GLU A 100 0.09 -30.37 5.48
N LYS A 101 -0.31 -30.37 6.76
CA LYS A 101 0.50 -29.80 7.84
C LYS A 101 1.88 -30.46 7.90
N ARG A 102 1.95 -31.78 7.82
CA ARG A 102 3.22 -32.52 7.80
C ARG A 102 4.07 -32.11 6.58
N LYS A 103 3.46 -32.01 5.40
CA LYS A 103 4.18 -31.59 4.18
C LYS A 103 4.75 -30.16 4.32
N GLU A 104 3.99 -29.23 4.88
CA GLU A 104 4.47 -27.86 5.12
C GLU A 104 5.60 -27.82 6.18
N GLU A 105 5.52 -28.67 7.20
CA GLU A 105 6.56 -28.81 8.20
C GLU A 105 7.85 -29.40 7.60
N GLU A 106 7.75 -30.48 6.81
CA GLU A 106 8.88 -31.05 6.07
C GLU A 106 9.53 -30.02 5.15
N ARG A 107 8.72 -29.16 4.46
CA ARG A 107 9.21 -28.08 3.63
C ARG A 107 9.95 -27.01 4.41
N LEU A 108 9.44 -26.67 5.60
CA LEU A 108 10.10 -25.73 6.51
C LEU A 108 11.44 -26.28 6.99
N GLN A 109 11.47 -27.51 7.50
CA GLN A 109 12.70 -28.15 8.00
C GLN A 109 13.75 -28.26 6.90
N LYS A 110 13.34 -28.69 5.71
CA LYS A 110 14.24 -28.72 4.54
C LYS A 110 14.79 -27.33 4.24
N SER A 111 13.94 -26.29 4.24
CA SER A 111 14.40 -24.93 3.96
C SER A 111 15.37 -24.39 5.03
N ILE A 112 15.16 -24.77 6.30
CA ILE A 112 16.08 -24.44 7.39
C ILE A 112 17.45 -25.10 7.14
N GLU A 113 17.46 -26.39 6.83
CA GLU A 113 18.69 -27.15 6.57
C GLU A 113 19.44 -26.60 5.34
N ASP A 114 18.73 -26.39 4.24
CA ASP A 114 19.32 -25.86 3.00
C ASP A 114 19.95 -24.49 3.24
N ARG A 115 19.23 -23.56 3.92
CA ARG A 115 19.73 -22.21 4.20
C ARG A 115 20.88 -22.18 5.22
N ARG A 116 20.94 -23.14 6.14
CA ARG A 116 22.08 -23.29 7.06
C ARG A 116 23.34 -23.79 6.37
N LYS A 117 23.19 -24.56 5.30
CA LYS A 117 24.31 -25.08 4.49
C LYS A 117 24.81 -24.08 3.46
N GLU A 118 24.08 -22.97 3.24
CA GLU A 118 24.51 -21.93 2.30
C GLU A 118 25.89 -21.37 2.68
N THR A 119 26.74 -21.21 1.69
CA THR A 119 27.95 -20.42 1.84
C THR A 119 27.61 -18.96 2.11
N PRO A 120 28.51 -18.13 2.67
CA PRO A 120 28.28 -16.70 2.83
C PRO A 120 27.87 -15.99 1.53
N GLU A 121 28.42 -16.41 0.39
CA GLU A 121 28.12 -15.86 -0.93
C GLU A 121 26.69 -16.24 -1.39
N GLU A 122 26.30 -17.50 -1.29
CA GLU A 122 24.95 -17.97 -1.65
C GLU A 122 23.89 -17.26 -0.80
N ARG A 123 24.11 -17.11 0.50
CA ARG A 123 23.25 -16.37 1.42
C ARG A 123 23.13 -14.90 1.00
N ALA A 124 24.25 -14.23 0.73
CA ALA A 124 24.26 -12.85 0.28
C ALA A 124 23.50 -12.67 -1.04
N ASN A 125 23.69 -13.59 -2.00
CA ASN A 125 22.99 -13.59 -3.28
C ASN A 125 21.47 -13.74 -3.10
N ARG A 126 21.02 -14.68 -2.28
CA ARG A 126 19.58 -14.87 -1.98
C ARG A 126 18.94 -13.65 -1.33
N ILE A 127 19.61 -13.05 -0.34
CA ILE A 127 19.13 -11.84 0.34
C ILE A 127 19.08 -10.67 -0.64
N SER A 128 20.15 -10.44 -1.41
CA SER A 128 20.23 -9.35 -2.37
C SER A 128 19.20 -9.48 -3.51
N GLU A 129 18.88 -10.70 -3.94
CA GLU A 129 17.82 -10.93 -4.93
C GLU A 129 16.45 -10.54 -4.39
N TRP A 130 16.14 -10.89 -3.14
CA TRP A 130 14.91 -10.45 -2.49
C TRP A 130 14.87 -8.92 -2.35
N GLU A 131 15.96 -8.31 -1.89
CA GLU A 131 16.07 -6.86 -1.75
C GLU A 131 15.92 -6.13 -3.09
N ARG A 132 16.50 -6.66 -4.15
CA ARG A 132 16.38 -6.11 -5.51
C ARG A 132 14.94 -6.12 -6.02
N LYS A 133 14.15 -7.16 -5.70
CA LYS A 133 12.71 -7.21 -6.02
C LYS A 133 11.94 -6.09 -5.30
N GLN A 134 12.24 -5.87 -4.02
CA GLN A 134 11.65 -4.78 -3.25
C GLN A 134 12.09 -3.41 -3.77
N GLN A 135 13.37 -3.29 -4.16
CA GLN A 135 13.92 -2.04 -4.69
C GLN A 135 13.25 -1.64 -6.01
N LYS A 136 13.02 -2.59 -6.93
CA LYS A 136 12.34 -2.31 -8.20
C LYS A 136 10.94 -1.71 -8.02
N GLN A 137 10.19 -2.19 -7.03
CA GLN A 137 8.86 -1.64 -6.74
C GLN A 137 8.93 -0.19 -6.25
N ARG A 138 9.94 0.12 -5.44
CA ARG A 138 10.15 1.49 -4.93
C ARG A 138 10.69 2.44 -5.99
N ASP A 139 11.58 1.95 -6.85
CA ASP A 139 12.10 2.79 -7.91
C ASP A 139 10.97 3.26 -8.83
N ALA A 140 9.91 2.46 -8.98
CA ALA A 140 8.72 2.91 -9.69
C ALA A 140 8.03 4.11 -9.02
N LEU A 141 8.06 4.23 -7.68
CA LEU A 141 7.48 5.39 -6.99
C LEU A 141 8.21 6.70 -7.31
N LYS A 142 9.48 6.65 -7.68
CA LYS A 142 10.26 7.82 -8.09
C LYS A 142 9.76 8.44 -9.40
N ASP A 143 9.12 7.63 -10.25
CA ASP A 143 8.56 8.08 -11.51
C ASP A 143 7.19 8.78 -11.35
N LEU A 144 6.54 8.68 -10.17
CA LEU A 144 5.22 9.26 -9.93
C LEU A 144 5.15 10.75 -10.29
N PRO A 145 6.11 11.62 -9.87
CA PRO A 145 6.09 13.04 -10.22
C PRO A 145 6.11 13.31 -11.72
N ASP A 146 6.74 12.45 -12.49
CA ASP A 146 6.88 12.60 -13.94
C ASP A 146 5.74 11.92 -14.71
N ALA A 147 5.15 10.87 -14.13
CA ALA A 147 4.11 10.07 -14.76
C ALA A 147 2.71 10.66 -14.61
N PHE A 148 2.44 11.45 -13.57
CA PHE A 148 1.10 11.94 -13.26
C PHE A 148 1.05 13.46 -13.10
N THR A 149 -0.12 14.02 -13.47
CA THR A 149 -0.54 15.34 -13.03
C THR A 149 -1.37 15.16 -11.77
N PHE A 150 -0.99 15.83 -10.68
CA PHE A 150 -1.63 15.71 -9.38
C PHE A 150 -2.49 16.93 -9.06
N LYS A 151 -3.59 16.67 -8.32
CA LYS A 151 -4.48 17.68 -7.78
C LYS A 151 -4.75 17.34 -6.31
N LEU A 152 -4.59 18.32 -5.42
CA LEU A 152 -5.10 18.22 -4.05
C LEU A 152 -6.63 18.30 -4.11
N ALA A 153 -7.31 17.19 -3.83
CA ALA A 153 -8.76 17.08 -3.87
C ALA A 153 -9.43 17.49 -2.55
N GLY A 154 -8.64 17.57 -1.46
CA GLY A 154 -9.12 17.95 -0.14
C GLY A 154 -8.37 17.23 0.98
N GLU A 155 -9.05 17.10 2.09
CA GLU A 155 -8.55 16.45 3.30
C GLU A 155 -9.64 15.53 3.85
N GLU A 156 -9.26 14.40 4.43
CA GLU A 156 -10.16 13.41 4.97
C GLU A 156 -9.52 12.72 6.17
N ALA A 157 -10.30 12.43 7.20
CA ALA A 157 -9.84 11.60 8.31
C ALA A 157 -9.96 10.12 7.94
N VAL A 158 -8.85 9.38 7.95
CA VAL A 158 -8.80 7.94 7.67
C VAL A 158 -8.14 7.22 8.83
N ASN A 159 -8.80 6.19 9.36
CA ASN A 159 -8.32 5.40 10.51
C ASN A 159 -7.93 6.26 11.73
N GLY A 160 -8.59 7.40 11.95
CA GLY A 160 -8.33 8.32 13.07
C GLY A 160 -7.16 9.29 12.88
N GLY A 161 -6.56 9.35 11.68
CA GLY A 161 -5.53 10.32 11.30
C GLY A 161 -6.00 11.24 10.17
N ASP A 162 -5.54 12.48 10.17
CA ASP A 162 -5.81 13.45 9.11
C ASP A 162 -4.95 13.14 7.88
N THR A 163 -5.56 13.13 6.71
CA THR A 163 -4.88 12.84 5.45
C THR A 163 -5.09 13.93 4.41
N TYR A 164 -4.10 14.13 3.54
CA TYR A 164 -4.28 14.79 2.26
C TYR A 164 -4.90 13.81 1.28
N VAL A 165 -5.89 14.25 0.52
CA VAL A 165 -6.49 13.48 -0.57
C VAL A 165 -5.96 14.02 -1.88
N ILE A 166 -5.20 13.21 -2.62
CA ILE A 166 -4.57 13.61 -3.87
C ILE A 166 -5.08 12.71 -5.00
N GLU A 167 -5.56 13.33 -6.07
CA GLU A 167 -5.92 12.65 -7.31
C GLU A 167 -4.81 12.83 -8.35
N GLY A 168 -4.49 11.74 -9.05
CA GLY A 168 -3.49 11.73 -10.12
C GLY A 168 -4.05 11.14 -11.40
N ILE A 169 -3.84 11.85 -12.50
CA ILE A 169 -4.14 11.38 -13.85
C ILE A 169 -2.85 11.26 -14.66
N PRO A 170 -2.73 10.26 -15.55
CA PRO A 170 -1.52 10.09 -16.36
C PRO A 170 -1.19 11.35 -17.18
N LYS A 171 0.08 11.75 -17.18
CA LYS A 171 0.55 12.81 -18.07
C LYS A 171 0.60 12.32 -19.50
N PRO A 172 0.05 13.06 -20.47
CA PRO A 172 0.27 12.77 -21.89
C PRO A 172 1.76 12.75 -22.21
N GLY A 173 2.20 11.73 -22.95
CA GLY A 173 3.59 11.63 -23.40
C GLY A 173 4.57 11.04 -22.37
N TYR A 174 4.15 10.69 -21.16
CA TYR A 174 5.01 9.95 -20.23
C TYR A 174 5.45 8.62 -20.86
N ARG A 175 6.75 8.33 -20.75
CA ARG A 175 7.34 7.08 -21.24
C ARG A 175 7.81 6.23 -20.06
N PRO A 176 7.24 5.04 -19.86
CA PRO A 176 7.65 4.14 -18.78
C PRO A 176 9.14 3.79 -18.84
N THR A 177 9.79 3.77 -17.70
CA THR A 177 11.22 3.43 -17.57
C THR A 177 11.46 1.95 -17.38
N ASN A 178 10.44 1.19 -16.95
CA ASN A 178 10.53 -0.25 -16.69
C ASN A 178 9.17 -0.92 -16.74
N SER A 179 9.13 -2.25 -16.54
CA SER A 179 7.89 -3.03 -16.56
C SER A 179 6.89 -2.66 -15.47
N THR A 180 7.34 -2.18 -14.31
CA THR A 180 6.46 -1.76 -13.21
C THR A 180 5.77 -0.44 -13.55
N THR A 181 6.50 0.51 -14.14
CA THR A 181 5.95 1.82 -14.52
C THR A 181 5.13 1.76 -15.82
N SER A 182 5.17 0.63 -16.54
CA SER A 182 4.39 0.45 -17.79
C SER A 182 2.87 0.54 -17.61
N ILE A 183 2.39 0.39 -16.38
CA ILE A 183 0.95 0.55 -16.06
C ILE A 183 0.56 2.01 -15.85
N PHE A 184 1.48 2.93 -15.55
CA PHE A 184 1.19 4.31 -15.17
C PHE A 184 0.38 5.09 -16.22
N PRO A 185 0.66 4.99 -17.52
CA PRO A 185 -0.16 5.64 -18.54
C PRO A 185 -1.60 5.14 -18.63
N LYS A 186 -1.88 3.99 -17.99
CA LYS A 186 -3.15 3.26 -18.09
C LYS A 186 -3.99 3.27 -16.84
N ILE A 187 -3.59 4.02 -15.81
CA ILE A 187 -4.30 4.09 -14.54
C ILE A 187 -4.51 5.53 -14.09
N LYS A 188 -5.62 5.79 -13.42
CA LYS A 188 -5.76 6.96 -12.54
C LYS A 188 -5.64 6.52 -11.09
N VAL A 189 -5.22 7.43 -10.24
CA VAL A 189 -4.94 7.13 -8.83
C VAL A 189 -5.63 8.16 -7.93
N LYS A 190 -6.10 7.70 -6.77
CA LYS A 190 -6.52 8.56 -5.66
C LYS A 190 -5.81 8.07 -4.40
N MET A 191 -5.16 8.96 -3.71
CA MET A 191 -4.24 8.64 -2.64
C MET A 191 -4.56 9.43 -1.39
N TRP A 192 -4.57 8.77 -0.24
CA TRP A 192 -4.69 9.36 1.07
C TRP A 192 -3.33 9.28 1.75
N ILE A 193 -2.77 10.44 2.07
CA ILE A 193 -1.42 10.56 2.64
C ILE A 193 -1.55 11.19 4.02
N ASP A 194 -1.07 10.48 5.04
CA ASP A 194 -1.05 10.96 6.42
C ASP A 194 -0.31 12.30 6.51
N LYS A 195 -0.92 13.29 7.17
CA LYS A 195 -0.35 14.65 7.27
C LYS A 195 0.86 14.73 8.18
N LYS A 196 0.97 13.84 9.16
CA LYS A 196 2.03 13.83 10.15
C LYS A 196 3.29 13.15 9.63
N ASP A 197 3.10 11.97 9.07
CA ASP A 197 4.20 11.09 8.69
C ASP A 197 4.48 11.08 7.19
N TYR A 198 3.64 11.72 6.37
CA TYR A 198 3.67 11.67 4.90
C TYR A 198 3.71 10.22 4.39
N ARG A 199 2.83 9.36 4.98
CA ARG A 199 2.75 7.94 4.62
C ARG A 199 1.49 7.65 3.84
N TRP A 200 1.59 6.71 2.92
CA TRP A 200 0.45 6.18 2.18
C TRP A 200 -0.47 5.45 3.15
N VAL A 201 -1.68 5.96 3.36
CA VAL A 201 -2.71 5.34 4.20
C VAL A 201 -3.63 4.49 3.37
N ARG A 202 -4.01 5.02 2.18
CA ARG A 202 -4.87 4.35 1.22
C ARG A 202 -4.53 4.81 -0.18
N ILE A 203 -4.61 3.88 -1.12
CA ILE A 203 -4.44 4.14 -2.55
C ILE A 203 -5.57 3.43 -3.28
N ASP A 204 -6.35 4.17 -4.04
CA ASP A 204 -7.35 3.64 -4.98
C ASP A 204 -6.82 3.84 -6.40
N LEU A 205 -6.88 2.77 -7.19
CA LEU A 205 -6.43 2.71 -8.57
C LEU A 205 -7.61 2.31 -9.46
N GLU A 206 -7.72 2.92 -10.63
CA GLU A 206 -8.66 2.49 -11.66
C GLU A 206 -7.97 2.40 -13.02
N SER A 207 -8.13 1.27 -13.70
CA SER A 207 -7.56 1.11 -15.04
C SER A 207 -8.38 1.87 -16.09
N LEU A 208 -7.71 2.74 -16.83
CA LEU A 208 -8.26 3.55 -17.92
C LEU A 208 -8.23 2.81 -19.26
N ASP A 209 -7.39 1.78 -19.36
CA ASP A 209 -7.20 0.94 -20.53
C ASP A 209 -6.83 -0.48 -20.10
N THR A 210 -6.82 -1.43 -21.03
CA THR A 210 -6.37 -2.80 -20.80
C THR A 210 -4.89 -2.84 -20.43
N ILE A 211 -4.58 -3.46 -19.29
CA ILE A 211 -3.21 -3.68 -18.82
C ILE A 211 -2.81 -5.12 -19.13
N THR A 212 -1.65 -5.29 -19.74
CA THR A 212 -1.16 -6.61 -20.16
C THR A 212 0.12 -6.95 -19.40
N PHE A 213 0.18 -8.17 -18.87
CA PHE A 213 1.35 -8.71 -18.19
C PHE A 213 1.83 -9.99 -18.90
N GLY A 214 3.14 -10.24 -18.87
CA GLY A 214 3.75 -11.41 -19.48
C GLY A 214 3.51 -11.49 -21.00
N GLY A 215 3.67 -10.36 -21.70
CA GLY A 215 3.37 -10.24 -23.12
C GLY A 215 1.85 -10.19 -23.37
N PHE A 216 1.19 -11.32 -23.45
CA PHE A 216 -0.28 -11.42 -23.67
C PHE A 216 -0.97 -12.44 -22.76
N LEU A 217 -0.20 -13.01 -21.81
CA LEU A 217 -0.70 -14.11 -20.97
C LEU A 217 -1.79 -13.65 -19.99
N ILE A 218 -1.66 -12.45 -19.45
CA ILE A 218 -2.65 -11.91 -18.51
C ILE A 218 -3.06 -10.52 -19.01
N ARG A 219 -4.36 -10.32 -19.18
CA ARG A 219 -4.93 -9.02 -19.53
C ARG A 219 -5.96 -8.62 -18.49
N VAL A 220 -5.72 -7.48 -17.84
CA VAL A 220 -6.63 -6.85 -16.90
C VAL A 220 -7.47 -5.85 -17.67
N ALA A 221 -8.79 -5.96 -17.61
CA ALA A 221 -9.70 -5.12 -18.38
C ALA A 221 -9.71 -3.67 -17.87
N LYS A 222 -10.03 -2.73 -18.77
CA LYS A 222 -10.41 -1.36 -18.42
C LYS A 222 -11.54 -1.38 -17.39
N GLY A 223 -11.52 -0.42 -16.45
CA GLY A 223 -12.49 -0.31 -15.36
C GLY A 223 -12.21 -1.25 -14.19
N THR A 224 -11.07 -1.95 -14.18
CA THR A 224 -10.64 -2.70 -13.00
C THR A 224 -10.22 -1.72 -11.90
N HIS A 225 -10.73 -1.95 -10.70
CA HIS A 225 -10.41 -1.17 -9.51
C HIS A 225 -9.49 -1.95 -8.59
N ALA A 226 -8.52 -1.27 -8.02
CA ALA A 226 -7.70 -1.81 -6.94
C ALA A 226 -7.64 -0.80 -5.79
N ARG A 227 -7.65 -1.32 -4.56
CA ARG A 227 -7.49 -0.55 -3.33
C ARG A 227 -6.40 -1.17 -2.49
N ILE A 228 -5.54 -0.34 -1.94
CA ILE A 228 -4.50 -0.73 -1.01
C ILE A 228 -4.64 0.12 0.24
N GLU A 229 -4.69 -0.51 1.39
CA GLU A 229 -4.75 0.14 2.69
C GLU A 229 -3.56 -0.28 3.54
N THR A 230 -3.02 0.66 4.30
CA THR A 230 -1.96 0.42 5.26
C THR A 230 -2.42 0.75 6.68
N VAL A 231 -1.71 0.26 7.65
CA VAL A 231 -1.95 0.49 9.08
C VAL A 231 -0.64 0.75 9.79
N ARG A 232 -0.66 1.62 10.77
CA ARG A 232 0.50 1.88 11.62
C ARG A 232 0.59 0.83 12.72
N ILE A 233 1.72 0.14 12.78
CA ILE A 233 2.01 -0.91 13.77
C ILE A 233 3.06 -0.38 14.76
N ASN A 234 2.84 -0.62 16.03
CA ASN A 234 3.74 -0.24 17.15
C ASN A 234 4.19 1.23 17.13
N ASN A 235 3.40 2.12 16.52
CA ASN A 235 3.73 3.54 16.32
C ASN A 235 5.07 3.81 15.59
N GLU A 236 5.63 2.79 14.89
CA GLU A 236 6.94 2.92 14.24
C GLU A 236 6.95 2.65 12.75
N VAL A 237 6.03 1.81 12.25
CA VAL A 237 6.03 1.36 10.84
C VAL A 237 4.63 1.30 10.26
N TRP A 238 4.51 1.65 8.99
CA TRP A 238 3.28 1.48 8.22
C TRP A 238 3.38 0.20 7.38
N LEU A 239 2.44 -0.72 7.58
CA LEU A 239 2.42 -2.03 6.92
C LEU A 239 1.11 -2.23 6.18
N PRO A 240 1.05 -3.09 5.16
CA PRO A 240 -0.19 -3.44 4.49
C PRO A 240 -1.25 -3.91 5.50
N LYS A 241 -2.49 -3.47 5.32
CA LYS A 241 -3.64 -3.96 6.08
C LYS A 241 -4.54 -4.81 5.19
N ARG A 242 -4.80 -4.28 4.00
CA ARG A 242 -5.68 -4.89 3.02
C ARG A 242 -5.32 -4.44 1.62
N ALA A 243 -5.41 -5.33 0.65
CA ALA A 243 -5.38 -4.98 -0.75
C ALA A 243 -6.52 -5.73 -1.46
N GLU A 244 -7.21 -5.04 -2.36
CA GLU A 244 -8.34 -5.58 -3.10
C GLU A 244 -8.18 -5.25 -4.57
N VAL A 245 -8.56 -6.18 -5.43
CA VAL A 245 -8.63 -5.97 -6.88
C VAL A 245 -9.97 -6.54 -7.36
N HIS A 246 -10.77 -5.69 -7.97
CA HIS A 246 -12.07 -6.07 -8.54
C HIS A 246 -12.04 -5.82 -10.04
N GLY A 247 -12.26 -6.85 -10.84
CA GLY A 247 -12.27 -6.66 -12.28
C GLY A 247 -12.35 -7.93 -13.07
N THR A 248 -12.20 -7.76 -14.38
CA THR A 248 -12.18 -8.86 -15.33
C THR A 248 -10.74 -9.10 -15.78
N VAL A 249 -10.31 -10.34 -15.65
CA VAL A 249 -8.97 -10.79 -16.06
C VAL A 249 -9.13 -11.85 -17.15
N ARG A 250 -8.40 -11.70 -18.25
CA ARG A 250 -8.29 -12.73 -19.28
C ARG A 250 -6.93 -13.41 -19.16
N ILE A 251 -6.96 -14.74 -19.07
CA ILE A 251 -5.77 -15.57 -18.94
C ILE A 251 -5.58 -16.37 -20.24
N ALA A 252 -4.37 -16.31 -20.80
CA ALA A 252 -3.95 -17.06 -21.98
C ALA A 252 -4.93 -17.00 -23.17
N LEU A 253 -5.55 -15.83 -23.41
CA LEU A 253 -6.51 -15.55 -24.49
C LEU A 253 -7.85 -16.32 -24.41
N LEU A 254 -7.95 -17.36 -23.60
CA LEU A 254 -9.05 -18.32 -23.60
C LEU A 254 -9.98 -18.18 -22.38
N LYS A 255 -9.43 -17.95 -21.19
CA LYS A 255 -10.22 -17.91 -19.96
C LYS A 255 -10.46 -16.47 -19.53
N VAL A 256 -11.73 -16.06 -19.54
CA VAL A 256 -12.16 -14.79 -18.92
C VAL A 256 -12.68 -15.10 -17.53
N VAL A 257 -12.13 -14.45 -16.53
CA VAL A 257 -12.54 -14.58 -15.13
C VAL A 257 -12.92 -13.19 -14.63
N ARG A 258 -14.16 -13.06 -14.14
CA ARG A 258 -14.55 -11.93 -13.30
C ARG A 258 -14.25 -12.34 -11.88
N ALA A 259 -13.39 -11.62 -11.22
CA ALA A 259 -12.96 -12.01 -9.89
C ALA A 259 -12.67 -10.81 -9.00
N GLU A 260 -12.81 -11.05 -7.71
CA GLU A 260 -12.29 -10.21 -6.65
C GLU A 260 -11.11 -10.95 -6.00
N PHE A 261 -10.00 -10.26 -5.89
CA PHE A 261 -8.85 -10.73 -5.13
C PHE A 261 -8.70 -9.87 -3.91
N ILE A 262 -8.70 -10.48 -2.73
CA ILE A 262 -8.64 -9.79 -1.46
C ILE A 262 -7.46 -10.35 -0.67
N PHE A 263 -6.53 -9.48 -0.32
CA PHE A 263 -5.38 -9.78 0.54
C PHE A 263 -5.58 -9.07 1.86
N THR A 264 -5.57 -9.81 2.96
CA THR A 264 -5.65 -9.26 4.31
C THR A 264 -4.39 -9.65 5.08
N TYR A 265 -3.77 -8.66 5.71
CA TYR A 265 -2.52 -8.82 6.45
C TYR A 265 -2.78 -8.53 7.92
N TYR A 266 -2.38 -9.42 8.80
CA TYR A 266 -2.65 -9.31 10.23
C TYR A 266 -1.64 -10.10 11.07
N ASP A 267 -1.77 -10.04 12.39
CA ASP A 267 -0.87 -10.70 13.35
C ASP A 267 0.60 -10.33 13.13
N TYR A 268 0.83 -9.02 12.96
CA TYR A 268 2.17 -8.49 12.80
C TYR A 268 3.00 -8.64 14.06
N LYS A 269 4.17 -9.29 13.94
CA LYS A 269 5.12 -9.49 15.03
C LYS A 269 6.49 -8.99 14.62
N LYS A 270 7.13 -8.20 15.50
CA LYS A 270 8.49 -7.76 15.27
C LYS A 270 9.45 -8.92 15.53
N PHE A 271 10.21 -9.30 14.50
CA PHE A 271 11.24 -10.30 14.60
C PHE A 271 12.47 -9.70 15.32
N GLN A 272 12.89 -10.35 16.40
CA GLN A 272 14.16 -10.05 17.06
C GLN A 272 15.15 -11.17 16.72
N ALA A 273 16.33 -10.80 16.26
CA ALA A 273 17.34 -11.76 15.80
C ALA A 273 17.81 -12.78 16.87
N ASP A 274 17.53 -12.49 18.14
CA ASP A 274 17.87 -13.35 19.28
C ASP A 274 16.80 -14.43 19.61
N SER A 275 15.67 -14.44 18.89
CA SER A 275 14.63 -15.44 19.11
C SER A 275 15.02 -16.76 18.44
N ARG A 276 15.66 -17.67 19.21
CA ARG A 276 15.76 -19.09 18.85
C ARG A 276 14.34 -19.62 18.71
N VAL A 277 14.02 -20.18 17.56
CA VAL A 277 12.79 -20.97 17.39
C VAL A 277 12.90 -22.18 18.32
N ILE A 278 12.27 -22.10 19.49
CA ILE A 278 12.08 -23.26 20.37
C ILE A 278 10.85 -23.96 19.79
N THR A 279 11.05 -25.01 19.04
CA THR A 279 10.02 -25.99 18.71
C THR A 279 9.69 -26.74 19.98
N GLN A 280 8.50 -26.49 20.53
CA GLN A 280 7.82 -27.41 21.46
C GLN A 280 6.99 -28.43 20.67
#